data_10423bac24291aaf2320d808f8453776
#
_entry.id   10423bac24291aaf2320d808f8453776
#
_cell.length_a   1.000
_cell.length_b   1.000
_cell.length_c   1.000
_cell.angle_alpha   90.00
_cell.angle_beta   90.00
_cell.angle_gamma   90.00
#
_symmetry.space_group_name_H-M   'P 1'
#
loop_
_entity.id
_entity.type
_entity.pdbx_description
1 polymer ?
#
loop_
_entity_poly.entity_id
_entity_poly.type
_entity_poly.pdbx_seq_one_letter_code
_entity_poly.pdbx_strand_id
1 'polypeptide(L)'
;VEALYLHYNKIGDEGFDAIATGIRGLNLYMVNFRKNLLGDPGMKALALSFQHMTRLTYINLSGNRIGNSAKNLRKALSKSALLQDLQLHGNKMDDEAILGVMDGLSNGETNKGYFRKLTIGGNPGMTQMGCLSLAQKVGKLVFLDTLGLSGIKIDKKCMAILSISLFKLKE
;
A
#
# COMPACT_ATOMS: atom_id res chain seq x y z
N VAL A 1 9.07 -15.91 14.74
CA VAL A 1 8.33 -14.62 14.81
C VAL A 1 7.31 -14.60 13.69
N GLU A 2 6.04 -14.35 13.99
CA GLU A 2 4.96 -14.31 13.02
C GLU A 2 4.37 -12.92 12.82
N ALA A 3 4.56 -12.01 13.79
CA ALA A 3 4.15 -10.62 13.70
C ALA A 3 5.28 -9.70 14.17
N LEU A 4 5.50 -8.58 13.49
CA LEU A 4 6.55 -7.63 13.81
C LEU A 4 5.97 -6.21 13.99
N TYR A 5 6.06 -5.68 15.20
CA TYR A 5 5.58 -4.36 15.58
C TYR A 5 6.76 -3.45 15.92
N LEU A 6 7.06 -2.49 15.05
CA LEU A 6 8.12 -1.49 15.24
C LEU A 6 7.60 -0.06 15.09
N HIS A 7 6.28 0.13 15.23
CA HIS A 7 5.64 1.42 15.07
C HIS A 7 6.05 2.43 16.16
N TYR A 8 5.98 3.73 15.84
CA TYR A 8 6.34 4.85 16.73
C TYR A 8 7.80 4.83 17.18
N ASN A 9 8.74 4.52 16.27
CA ASN A 9 10.18 4.62 16.47
C ASN A 9 10.79 5.68 15.55
N LYS A 10 12.12 5.76 15.54
CA LYS A 10 12.89 6.66 14.66
C LYS A 10 13.75 5.87 13.69
N ILE A 11 13.26 4.71 13.24
CA ILE A 11 14.00 3.83 12.33
C ILE A 11 14.05 4.49 10.95
N GLY A 12 15.27 4.78 10.47
CA GLY A 12 15.53 5.31 9.13
C GLY A 12 15.80 4.22 8.10
N ASP A 13 16.24 4.64 6.91
CA ASP A 13 16.42 3.75 5.76
C ASP A 13 17.45 2.65 5.99
N GLU A 14 18.57 2.94 6.67
CA GLU A 14 19.60 1.94 7.03
C GLU A 14 19.02 0.87 7.96
N GLY A 15 18.23 1.29 8.95
CA GLY A 15 17.55 0.35 9.85
C GLY A 15 16.53 -0.52 9.10
N PHE A 16 15.80 0.05 8.14
CA PHE A 16 14.86 -0.72 7.32
C PHE A 16 15.55 -1.64 6.31
N ASP A 17 16.74 -1.33 5.83
CA ASP A 17 17.54 -2.24 5.01
C ASP A 17 17.99 -3.46 5.83
N ALA A 18 18.45 -3.23 7.06
CA ALA A 18 18.76 -4.32 8.00
C ALA A 18 17.54 -5.17 8.35
N ILE A 19 16.38 -4.52 8.63
CA ILE A 19 15.11 -5.22 8.87
C ILE A 19 14.72 -6.05 7.65
N ALA A 20 14.75 -5.48 6.44
CA ALA A 20 14.42 -6.17 5.20
C ALA A 20 15.26 -7.44 4.99
N THR A 21 16.53 -7.37 5.35
CA THR A 21 17.44 -8.53 5.32
C THR A 21 17.05 -9.56 6.37
N GLY A 22 16.81 -9.12 7.62
CA GLY A 22 16.50 -10.00 8.74
C GLY A 22 15.14 -10.70 8.67
N ILE A 23 14.15 -10.07 8.02
CA ILE A 23 12.81 -10.67 7.85
C ILE A 23 12.70 -11.59 6.64
N ARG A 24 13.71 -11.62 5.77
CA ARG A 24 13.72 -12.46 4.58
C ARG A 24 13.67 -13.94 4.99
N GLY A 25 12.65 -14.64 4.55
CA GLY A 25 12.42 -16.05 4.90
C GLY A 25 11.62 -16.28 6.18
N LEU A 26 11.22 -15.23 6.92
CA LEU A 26 10.29 -15.38 8.03
C LEU A 26 8.85 -15.54 7.52
N ASN A 27 8.06 -16.34 8.21
CA ASN A 27 6.64 -16.56 7.93
C ASN A 27 5.76 -15.50 8.62
N LEU A 28 6.05 -14.20 8.38
CA LEU A 28 5.25 -13.12 8.95
C LEU A 28 3.86 -13.06 8.31
N TYR A 29 2.82 -12.95 9.15
CA TYR A 29 1.48 -12.59 8.69
C TYR A 29 1.17 -11.10 8.88
N MET A 30 1.96 -10.39 9.72
CA MET A 30 1.73 -8.99 10.05
C MET A 30 3.03 -8.20 10.19
N VAL A 31 3.07 -7.00 9.59
CA VAL A 31 4.12 -6.00 9.83
C VAL A 31 3.47 -4.64 10.13
N ASN A 32 3.90 -3.99 11.22
CA ASN A 32 3.48 -2.64 11.57
C ASN A 32 4.72 -1.76 11.79
N PHE A 33 5.01 -0.93 10.79
CA PHE A 33 6.13 0.01 10.77
C PHE A 33 5.66 1.48 10.78
N ARG A 34 4.40 1.70 11.19
CA ARG A 34 3.79 3.03 11.27
C ARG A 34 4.65 4.00 12.07
N LYS A 35 4.67 5.29 11.64
CA LYS A 35 5.32 6.37 12.38
C LYS A 35 6.81 6.10 12.66
N ASN A 36 7.56 5.88 11.58
CA ASN A 36 9.01 5.82 11.53
C ASN A 36 9.57 6.85 10.53
N LEU A 37 10.82 6.70 10.14
CA LEU A 37 11.51 7.56 9.18
C LEU A 37 11.82 6.83 7.86
N LEU A 38 11.02 5.78 7.53
CA LEU A 38 11.15 4.99 6.32
C LEU A 38 10.97 5.87 5.08
N GLY A 39 12.01 6.00 4.29
CA GLY A 39 12.03 6.71 3.01
C GLY A 39 12.11 5.76 1.81
N ASP A 40 12.49 6.31 0.66
CA ASP A 40 12.55 5.57 -0.59
C ASP A 40 13.62 4.45 -0.62
N PRO A 41 14.84 4.64 -0.07
CA PRO A 41 15.83 3.57 -0.03
C PRO A 41 15.36 2.36 0.78
N GLY A 42 14.90 2.57 2.01
CA GLY A 42 14.41 1.50 2.89
C GLY A 42 13.16 0.81 2.32
N MET A 43 12.27 1.58 1.66
CA MET A 43 11.09 1.02 1.01
C MET A 43 11.44 0.08 -0.15
N LYS A 44 12.47 0.38 -0.93
CA LYS A 44 12.97 -0.53 -1.99
C LYS A 44 13.43 -1.86 -1.40
N ALA A 45 14.19 -1.84 -0.32
CA ALA A 45 14.67 -3.04 0.37
C ALA A 45 13.50 -3.87 0.91
N LEU A 46 12.53 -3.23 1.60
CA LEU A 46 11.33 -3.90 2.11
C LEU A 46 10.48 -4.52 0.99
N ALA A 47 10.28 -3.80 -0.12
CA ALA A 47 9.50 -4.29 -1.25
C ALA A 47 10.07 -5.58 -1.85
N LEU A 48 11.41 -5.70 -1.90
CA LEU A 48 12.09 -6.92 -2.33
C LEU A 48 11.84 -8.09 -1.36
N SER A 49 11.85 -7.83 -0.05
CA SER A 49 11.59 -8.86 0.95
C SER A 49 10.13 -9.30 0.94
N PHE A 50 9.19 -8.37 0.83
CA PHE A 50 7.75 -8.66 0.79
C PHE A 50 7.34 -9.54 -0.42
N GLN A 51 8.09 -9.53 -1.53
CA GLN A 51 7.82 -10.43 -2.68
C GLN A 51 7.87 -11.91 -2.34
N HIS A 52 8.51 -12.28 -1.24
CA HIS A 52 8.67 -13.65 -0.77
C HIS A 52 7.79 -13.98 0.45
N MET A 53 7.04 -13.00 0.96
CA MET A 53 6.19 -13.15 2.16
C MET A 53 4.74 -13.39 1.78
N THR A 54 4.42 -14.60 1.35
CA THR A 54 3.09 -14.97 0.85
C THR A 54 2.01 -15.06 1.91
N ARG A 55 2.38 -15.06 3.21
CA ARG A 55 1.44 -15.14 4.34
C ARG A 55 1.00 -13.78 4.90
N LEU A 56 1.51 -12.67 4.39
CA LEU A 56 1.16 -11.34 4.88
C LEU A 56 -0.33 -11.06 4.68
N THR A 57 -1.01 -10.77 5.79
CA THR A 57 -2.41 -10.35 5.83
C THR A 57 -2.56 -8.87 6.15
N TYR A 58 -1.57 -8.29 6.85
CA TYR A 58 -1.58 -6.90 7.30
C TYR A 58 -0.24 -6.22 7.10
N ILE A 59 -0.24 -5.07 6.42
CA ILE A 59 0.92 -4.20 6.21
C ILE A 59 0.55 -2.77 6.59
N ASN A 60 1.21 -2.20 7.61
CA ASN A 60 1.04 -0.80 7.97
C ASN A 60 2.36 -0.03 7.87
N LEU A 61 2.44 0.86 6.88
CA LEU A 61 3.56 1.75 6.58
C LEU A 61 3.16 3.23 6.75
N SER A 62 2.03 3.52 7.39
CA SER A 62 1.47 4.87 7.52
C SER A 62 2.39 5.81 8.31
N GLY A 63 2.38 7.10 7.96
CA GLY A 63 3.12 8.12 8.71
C GLY A 63 4.64 7.99 8.57
N ASN A 64 5.10 7.63 7.40
CA ASN A 64 6.52 7.55 7.02
C ASN A 64 6.89 8.62 5.98
N ARG A 65 7.98 8.43 5.25
CA ARG A 65 8.51 9.36 4.24
C ARG A 65 8.57 8.72 2.84
N ILE A 66 7.76 7.67 2.62
CA ILE A 66 7.76 6.88 1.38
C ILE A 66 7.21 7.75 0.25
N GLY A 67 7.99 7.90 -0.81
CA GLY A 67 7.64 8.62 -2.02
C GLY A 67 7.38 7.69 -3.21
N ASN A 68 8.08 7.96 -4.31
CA ASN A 68 7.96 7.21 -5.58
C ASN A 68 8.28 5.72 -5.44
N SER A 69 9.12 5.32 -4.49
CA SER A 69 9.52 3.92 -4.29
C SER A 69 8.37 2.99 -3.88
N ALA A 70 7.22 3.52 -3.43
CA ALA A 70 6.05 2.69 -3.16
C ALA A 70 5.57 1.90 -4.39
N LYS A 71 5.87 2.36 -5.61
CA LYS A 71 5.62 1.59 -6.86
C LYS A 71 6.28 0.21 -6.87
N ASN A 72 7.39 0.03 -6.13
CA ASN A 72 8.08 -1.27 -6.04
C ASN A 72 7.25 -2.32 -5.27
N LEU A 73 6.24 -1.90 -4.49
CA LEU A 73 5.27 -2.83 -3.89
C LEU A 73 4.44 -3.58 -4.94
N ARG A 74 4.34 -3.09 -6.17
CA ARG A 74 3.53 -3.69 -7.24
C ARG A 74 3.72 -5.21 -7.33
N LYS A 75 4.98 -5.68 -7.37
CA LYS A 75 5.29 -7.10 -7.50
C LYS A 75 4.98 -7.90 -6.25
N ALA A 76 5.20 -7.34 -5.07
CA ALA A 76 4.84 -7.97 -3.81
C ALA A 76 3.31 -8.09 -3.69
N LEU A 77 2.59 -7.00 -3.92
CA LEU A 77 1.14 -6.95 -3.85
C LEU A 77 0.48 -7.88 -4.87
N SER A 78 1.02 -7.99 -6.09
CA SER A 78 0.45 -8.90 -7.10
C SER A 78 0.52 -10.39 -6.73
N LYS A 79 1.36 -10.76 -5.75
CA LYS A 79 1.53 -12.14 -5.26
C LYS A 79 0.89 -12.39 -3.89
N SER A 80 0.38 -11.36 -3.22
CA SER A 80 -0.08 -11.42 -1.83
C SER A 80 -1.53 -11.88 -1.73
N ALA A 81 -1.82 -13.14 -2.03
CA ALA A 81 -3.18 -13.69 -2.05
C ALA A 81 -3.93 -13.56 -0.71
N LEU A 82 -3.21 -13.51 0.42
CA LEU A 82 -3.81 -13.44 1.76
C LEU A 82 -3.89 -12.03 2.33
N LEU A 83 -3.41 -10.99 1.61
CA LEU A 83 -3.39 -9.62 2.11
C LEU A 83 -4.82 -9.09 2.27
N GLN A 84 -5.12 -8.58 3.46
CA GLN A 84 -6.43 -8.03 3.83
C GLN A 84 -6.41 -6.53 4.07
N ASP A 85 -5.34 -6.01 4.67
CA ASP A 85 -5.23 -4.60 5.06
C ASP A 85 -3.87 -4.02 4.66
N LEU A 86 -3.89 -2.95 3.85
CA LEU A 86 -2.72 -2.17 3.46
C LEU A 86 -2.90 -0.71 3.85
N GLN A 87 -2.04 -0.21 4.73
CA GLN A 87 -2.09 1.16 5.22
C GLN A 87 -0.84 1.94 4.79
N LEU A 88 -1.06 2.97 3.95
CA LEU A 88 -0.04 3.84 3.36
C LEU A 88 -0.33 5.33 3.62
N HIS A 89 -1.30 5.64 4.48
CA HIS A 89 -1.71 7.01 4.79
C HIS A 89 -0.56 7.85 5.37
N GLY A 90 -0.52 9.14 5.00
CA GLY A 90 0.45 10.09 5.58
C GLY A 90 1.90 9.82 5.16
N ASN A 91 2.12 9.55 3.90
CA ASN A 91 3.43 9.42 3.26
C ASN A 91 3.68 10.57 2.25
N LYS A 92 4.63 10.39 1.34
CA LYS A 92 5.00 11.36 0.29
C LYS A 92 4.80 10.78 -1.12
N MET A 93 3.87 9.83 -1.26
CA MET A 93 3.63 9.12 -2.51
C MET A 93 3.15 10.09 -3.60
N ASP A 94 3.73 9.95 -4.78
CA ASP A 94 3.33 10.63 -6.01
C ASP A 94 2.37 9.78 -6.86
N ASP A 95 1.98 10.28 -8.02
CA ASP A 95 1.03 9.61 -8.92
C ASP A 95 1.56 8.27 -9.44
N GLU A 96 2.88 8.14 -9.68
CA GLU A 96 3.49 6.91 -10.15
C GLU A 96 3.50 5.83 -9.05
N ALA A 97 3.76 6.25 -7.80
CA ALA A 97 3.67 5.39 -6.64
C ALA A 97 2.24 4.86 -6.44
N ILE A 98 1.24 5.73 -6.53
CA ILE A 98 -0.18 5.36 -6.46
C ILE A 98 -0.54 4.36 -7.56
N LEU A 99 -0.15 4.64 -8.81
CA LEU A 99 -0.39 3.75 -9.94
C LEU A 99 0.23 2.36 -9.70
N GLY A 100 1.48 2.29 -9.24
CA GLY A 100 2.17 1.03 -8.98
C GLY A 100 1.50 0.20 -7.89
N VAL A 101 1.07 0.83 -6.79
CA VAL A 101 0.31 0.17 -5.72
C VAL A 101 -1.02 -0.37 -6.24
N MET A 102 -1.80 0.48 -6.94
CA MET A 102 -3.09 0.08 -7.47
C MET A 102 -2.98 -1.01 -8.54
N ASP A 103 -1.94 -1.01 -9.37
CA ASP A 103 -1.65 -2.08 -10.32
C ASP A 103 -1.36 -3.42 -9.62
N GLY A 104 -0.57 -3.39 -8.54
CA GLY A 104 -0.28 -4.58 -7.76
C GLY A 104 -1.53 -5.19 -7.13
N LEU A 105 -2.39 -4.33 -6.55
CA LEU A 105 -3.64 -4.76 -5.92
C LEU A 105 -4.67 -5.27 -6.92
N SER A 106 -4.86 -4.58 -8.04
CA SER A 106 -5.98 -4.82 -8.97
C SER A 106 -5.74 -5.90 -10.03
N ASN A 107 -4.48 -6.25 -10.30
CA ASN A 107 -4.12 -7.16 -11.40
C ASN A 107 -3.46 -8.47 -10.92
N GLY A 108 -3.34 -8.70 -9.62
CA GLY A 108 -2.66 -9.87 -9.05
C GLY A 108 -3.56 -10.80 -8.24
N GLU A 109 -2.93 -11.70 -7.50
CA GLU A 109 -3.62 -12.65 -6.61
C GLU A 109 -4.34 -11.94 -5.46
N THR A 110 -3.86 -10.76 -5.02
CA THR A 110 -4.51 -9.93 -4.00
C THR A 110 -5.97 -9.61 -4.35
N ASN A 111 -6.25 -9.39 -5.64
CA ASN A 111 -7.62 -9.11 -6.09
C ASN A 111 -8.56 -10.34 -6.05
N LYS A 112 -7.99 -11.53 -6.10
CA LYS A 112 -8.74 -12.80 -6.04
C LYS A 112 -9.02 -13.28 -4.62
N GLY A 113 -8.38 -12.64 -3.63
CA GLY A 113 -8.40 -13.07 -2.24
C GLY A 113 -9.35 -12.26 -1.34
N TYR A 114 -8.83 -11.85 -0.19
CA TYR A 114 -9.61 -11.29 0.91
C TYR A 114 -9.28 -9.83 1.20
N PHE A 115 -8.79 -9.07 0.21
CA PHE A 115 -8.37 -7.68 0.40
C PHE A 115 -9.55 -6.79 0.77
N ARG A 116 -9.56 -6.27 2.00
CA ARG A 116 -10.69 -5.58 2.62
C ARG A 116 -10.45 -4.09 2.83
N LYS A 117 -9.18 -3.69 3.10
CA LYS A 117 -8.92 -2.33 3.53
C LYS A 117 -7.70 -1.72 2.86
N LEU A 118 -7.90 -0.54 2.26
CA LEU A 118 -6.85 0.33 1.73
C LEU A 118 -6.96 1.71 2.34
N THR A 119 -5.87 2.22 2.96
CA THR A 119 -5.77 3.62 3.33
C THR A 119 -4.56 4.25 2.65
N ILE A 120 -4.80 5.24 1.78
CA ILE A 120 -3.79 5.85 0.92
C ILE A 120 -3.86 7.39 0.94
N GLY A 121 -4.73 7.95 1.76
CA GLY A 121 -4.86 9.39 1.94
C GLY A 121 -3.64 10.05 2.56
N GLY A 122 -3.64 11.39 2.66
CA GLY A 122 -2.54 12.15 3.27
C GLY A 122 -1.21 12.03 2.52
N ASN A 123 -1.25 11.81 1.21
CA ASN A 123 -0.07 11.78 0.33
C ASN A 123 -0.08 13.04 -0.55
N PRO A 124 0.63 14.12 -0.17
CA PRO A 124 0.53 15.41 -0.86
C PRO A 124 1.09 15.41 -2.28
N GLY A 125 1.94 14.44 -2.64
CA GLY A 125 2.43 14.23 -4.00
C GLY A 125 1.40 13.64 -4.96
N MET A 126 0.28 13.13 -4.44
CA MET A 126 -0.83 12.62 -5.25
C MET A 126 -1.60 13.79 -5.87
N THR A 127 -1.57 13.88 -7.20
CA THR A 127 -2.32 14.88 -7.97
C THR A 127 -3.63 14.30 -8.52
N GLN A 128 -4.27 15.02 -9.42
CA GLN A 128 -5.43 14.54 -10.16
C GLN A 128 -5.14 13.23 -10.92
N MET A 129 -3.93 13.06 -11.46
CA MET A 129 -3.56 11.85 -12.23
C MET A 129 -3.53 10.60 -11.33
N GLY A 130 -2.95 10.71 -10.14
CA GLY A 130 -2.96 9.62 -9.15
C GLY A 130 -4.38 9.29 -8.68
N CYS A 131 -5.21 10.33 -8.46
CA CYS A 131 -6.61 10.15 -8.12
C CYS A 131 -7.39 9.40 -9.22
N LEU A 132 -7.19 9.75 -10.49
CA LEU A 132 -7.81 9.06 -11.61
C LEU A 132 -7.33 7.61 -11.73
N SER A 133 -6.04 7.36 -11.54
CA SER A 133 -5.46 6.01 -11.55
C SER A 133 -6.08 5.13 -10.46
N LEU A 134 -6.24 5.67 -9.24
CA LEU A 134 -6.93 5.00 -8.14
C LEU A 134 -8.39 4.73 -8.49
N ALA A 135 -9.12 5.76 -8.92
CA ALA A 135 -10.55 5.68 -9.22
C ALA A 135 -10.86 4.65 -10.32
N GLN A 136 -10.03 4.53 -11.35
CA GLN A 136 -10.20 3.56 -12.43
C GLN A 136 -9.96 2.10 -11.99
N LYS A 137 -9.15 1.89 -10.96
CA LYS A 137 -8.72 0.54 -10.55
C LYS A 137 -9.41 0.03 -9.30
N VAL A 138 -9.90 0.90 -8.43
CA VAL A 138 -10.52 0.51 -7.16
C VAL A 138 -11.74 -0.40 -7.35
N GLY A 139 -12.53 -0.20 -8.41
CA GLY A 139 -13.68 -1.05 -8.73
C GLY A 139 -13.34 -2.50 -9.09
N LYS A 140 -12.05 -2.84 -9.24
CA LYS A 140 -11.60 -4.22 -9.41
C LYS A 140 -11.34 -4.93 -8.06
N LEU A 141 -11.31 -4.20 -6.96
CA LEU A 141 -11.06 -4.74 -5.62
C LEU A 141 -12.38 -5.19 -4.99
N VAL A 142 -12.97 -6.25 -5.54
CA VAL A 142 -14.36 -6.67 -5.29
C VAL A 142 -14.70 -6.98 -3.83
N PHE A 143 -13.71 -7.21 -2.99
CA PHE A 143 -13.88 -7.48 -1.55
C PHE A 143 -13.55 -6.26 -0.66
N LEU A 144 -13.30 -5.08 -1.24
CA LEU A 144 -12.89 -3.91 -0.50
C LEU A 144 -14.05 -3.32 0.31
N ASP A 145 -13.92 -3.34 1.65
CA ASP A 145 -14.90 -2.79 2.61
C ASP A 145 -14.54 -1.36 3.04
N THR A 146 -13.24 -1.05 3.10
CA THR A 146 -12.75 0.23 3.61
C THR A 146 -11.78 0.88 2.65
N LEU A 147 -12.08 2.11 2.21
CA LEU A 147 -11.21 2.96 1.40
C LEU A 147 -10.96 4.29 2.11
N GLY A 148 -9.74 4.51 2.59
CA GLY A 148 -9.33 5.73 3.30
C GLY A 148 -8.61 6.70 2.37
N LEU A 149 -9.28 7.82 2.01
CA LEU A 149 -8.80 8.86 1.08
C LEU A 149 -8.69 10.25 1.74
N SER A 150 -8.66 10.32 3.07
CA SER A 150 -8.59 11.61 3.78
C SER A 150 -7.35 12.42 3.38
N GLY A 151 -7.52 13.73 3.20
CA GLY A 151 -6.41 14.65 2.92
C GLY A 151 -5.84 14.55 1.50
N ILE A 152 -6.59 14.03 0.53
CA ILE A 152 -6.27 14.13 -0.90
C ILE A 152 -7.15 15.18 -1.58
N LYS A 153 -6.64 15.79 -2.65
CA LYS A 153 -7.40 16.74 -3.47
C LYS A 153 -8.21 15.95 -4.50
N ILE A 154 -9.50 15.73 -4.22
CA ILE A 154 -10.42 15.07 -5.14
C ILE A 154 -11.17 16.15 -5.93
N ASP A 155 -10.99 16.21 -7.24
CA ASP A 155 -11.76 17.06 -8.13
C ASP A 155 -13.05 16.38 -8.64
N LYS A 156 -13.88 17.15 -9.38
CA LYS A 156 -15.13 16.65 -9.93
C LYS A 156 -14.95 15.43 -10.85
N LYS A 157 -13.87 15.41 -11.65
CA LYS A 157 -13.60 14.33 -12.61
C LYS A 157 -13.21 13.05 -11.89
N CYS A 158 -12.30 13.15 -10.92
CA CYS A 158 -11.93 11.99 -10.10
C CYS A 158 -13.13 11.46 -9.31
N MET A 159 -13.94 12.36 -8.69
CA MET A 159 -15.12 11.95 -7.94
C MET A 159 -16.15 11.22 -8.83
N ALA A 160 -16.37 11.70 -10.05
CA ALA A 160 -17.30 11.05 -10.99
C ALA A 160 -16.86 9.60 -11.32
N ILE A 161 -15.56 9.40 -11.62
CA ILE A 161 -15.03 8.06 -11.92
C ILE A 161 -15.03 7.19 -10.67
N LEU A 162 -14.66 7.75 -9.53
CA LEU A 162 -14.62 7.04 -8.25
C LEU A 162 -16.01 6.53 -7.86
N SER A 163 -17.05 7.36 -8.00
CA SER A 163 -18.43 6.96 -7.68
C SER A 163 -18.91 5.79 -8.54
N ILE A 164 -18.60 5.80 -9.85
CA ILE A 164 -18.91 4.68 -10.75
C ILE A 164 -18.16 3.42 -10.33
N SER A 165 -16.88 3.55 -9.98
CA SER A 165 -16.06 2.40 -9.60
C SER A 165 -16.48 1.80 -8.26
N LEU A 166 -16.89 2.63 -7.29
CA LEU A 166 -17.41 2.18 -6.00
C LEU A 166 -18.80 1.53 -6.13
N PHE A 167 -19.60 1.98 -7.10
CA PHE A 167 -20.90 1.33 -7.37
C PHE A 167 -20.72 -0.14 -7.77
N LYS A 168 -19.69 -0.45 -8.57
CA LYS A 168 -19.35 -1.82 -9.00
C LYS A 168 -18.95 -2.76 -7.87
N LEU A 169 -18.57 -2.24 -6.71
CA LEU A 169 -18.23 -3.06 -5.53
C LEU A 169 -19.48 -3.59 -4.79
N LYS A 170 -20.68 -3.16 -5.20
CA LYS A 170 -21.94 -3.58 -4.59
C LYS A 170 -22.62 -4.73 -5.34
N GLU A 171 -22.15 -5.04 -6.54
CA GLU A 171 -22.62 -6.15 -7.38
C GLU A 171 -21.78 -7.41 -7.12
#